data_4775330e7f49f8b43ec4b569c69fe4d1
#
_entry.id   4775330e7f49f8b43ec4b569c69fe4d1
#
_cell.length_a   1.000
_cell.length_b   1.000
_cell.length_c   1.000
_cell.angle_alpha   90.00
_cell.angle_beta   90.00
_cell.angle_gamma   90.00
#
_symmetry.space_group_name_H-M   'P 1'
#
loop_
_entity.id
_entity.type
_entity.pdbx_description
1 polymer ?
#
loop_
_entity_poly.entity_id
_entity_poly.type
_entity_poly.pdbx_seq_one_letter_code
_entity_poly.pdbx_strand_id
1 'polypeptide(L)'
;MYAEGWRQRIELNATLEQLREASKQEHVDPVVTVALRSDGSVEAVTFNRSSGVAGIDEAIRAIVQRLGPYTPFPPDVAREYDVLEIRRVWTFDTAVRLFAGGR
;
A
#
# COMPACT_ATOMS: atom_id res chain seq x y z
N MET A 1 14.10 -7.59 -4.80
CA MET A 1 12.77 -8.16 -4.80
C MET A 1 11.73 -7.14 -5.19
N TYR A 2 10.73 -7.55 -5.96
CA TYR A 2 9.75 -6.60 -6.50
C TYR A 2 8.93 -5.90 -5.41
N ALA A 3 8.42 -6.67 -4.44
CA ALA A 3 7.59 -6.11 -3.38
C ALA A 3 8.35 -5.10 -2.53
N GLU A 4 9.64 -5.31 -2.36
CA GLU A 4 10.47 -4.39 -1.59
C GLU A 4 10.64 -3.05 -2.32
N GLY A 5 10.83 -3.08 -3.63
CA GLY A 5 10.90 -1.87 -4.43
C GLY A 5 9.58 -1.10 -4.42
N TRP A 6 8.47 -1.83 -4.48
CA TRP A 6 7.15 -1.24 -4.38
C TRP A 6 6.95 -0.55 -3.02
N ARG A 7 7.34 -1.24 -1.94
CA ARG A 7 7.23 -0.68 -0.59
C ARG A 7 8.04 0.61 -0.46
N GLN A 8 9.27 0.60 -0.98
CA GLN A 8 10.13 1.77 -0.93
C GLN A 8 9.53 2.94 -1.69
N ARG A 9 8.92 2.67 -2.84
CA ARG A 9 8.29 3.74 -3.62
C ARG A 9 7.17 4.41 -2.81
N ILE A 10 6.37 3.62 -2.12
CA ILE A 10 5.31 4.16 -1.26
C ILE A 10 5.92 4.99 -0.13
N GLU A 11 6.87 4.41 0.60
CA GLU A 11 7.42 5.07 1.80
C GLU A 11 8.18 6.35 1.46
N LEU A 12 8.84 6.39 0.32
CA LEU A 12 9.59 7.56 -0.08
C LEU A 12 8.72 8.68 -0.64
N ASN A 13 7.56 8.35 -1.17
CA ASN A 13 6.72 9.32 -1.88
C ASN A 13 5.41 9.67 -1.17
N ALA A 14 4.94 8.82 -0.26
CA ALA A 14 3.76 9.12 0.54
C ALA A 14 4.15 10.06 1.67
N THR A 15 3.32 11.07 1.92
CA THR A 15 3.59 12.02 2.98
C THR A 15 2.61 11.81 4.13
N LEU A 16 3.09 12.02 5.35
CA LEU A 16 2.25 11.92 6.53
C LEU A 16 1.15 12.97 6.51
N GLU A 17 1.38 14.07 5.82
CA GLU A 17 0.41 15.15 5.73
C GLU A 17 -0.94 14.68 5.19
N GLN A 18 -0.91 13.72 4.26
CA GLN A 18 -2.13 13.15 3.69
C GLN A 18 -2.99 12.44 4.71
N LEU A 19 -2.38 12.01 5.82
CA LEU A 19 -3.05 11.25 6.86
C LEU A 19 -3.17 12.01 8.17
N ARG A 20 -2.59 13.20 8.24
CA ARG A 20 -2.43 13.93 9.51
C ARG A 20 -3.74 14.14 10.27
N GLU A 21 -4.74 14.67 9.58
CA GLU A 21 -6.00 14.97 10.27
C GLU A 21 -6.72 13.69 10.69
N ALA A 22 -6.79 12.74 9.77
CA ALA A 22 -7.48 11.49 10.04
C ALA A 22 -6.78 10.68 11.13
N SER A 23 -5.45 10.73 11.19
CA SER A 23 -4.69 9.94 12.17
C SER A 23 -4.81 10.47 13.59
N LYS A 24 -5.36 11.67 13.77
CA LYS A 24 -5.65 12.20 15.11
C LYS A 24 -6.79 11.47 15.77
N GLN A 25 -7.64 10.82 14.99
CA GLN A 25 -8.73 10.02 15.52
C GLN A 25 -8.19 8.67 15.98
N GLU A 26 -8.85 8.11 17.00
CA GLU A 26 -8.47 6.80 17.49
C GLU A 26 -8.57 5.76 16.37
N HIS A 27 -7.51 5.01 16.14
CA HIS A 27 -7.45 4.06 15.04
C HIS A 27 -6.52 2.90 15.37
N VAL A 28 -6.60 1.86 14.55
CA VAL A 28 -5.63 0.74 14.59
C VAL A 28 -4.85 0.75 13.29
N ASP A 29 -3.72 0.06 13.28
CA ASP A 29 -2.92 -0.06 12.07
C ASP A 29 -3.66 -0.92 11.06
N PRO A 30 -4.01 -0.38 9.90
CA PRO A 30 -4.75 -1.17 8.91
C PRO A 30 -3.84 -2.17 8.22
N VAL A 31 -4.44 -3.27 7.79
CA VAL A 31 -3.75 -4.29 6.99
C VAL A 31 -4.35 -4.22 5.60
N VAL A 32 -3.51 -3.96 4.60
CA VAL A 32 -3.96 -3.68 3.25
C VAL A 32 -3.25 -4.60 2.26
N THR A 33 -4.03 -5.21 1.38
CA THR A 33 -3.51 -5.99 0.27
C THR A 33 -3.70 -5.19 -1.02
N VAL A 34 -2.60 -4.95 -1.73
CA VAL A 34 -2.63 -4.28 -3.02
C VAL A 34 -2.32 -5.33 -4.09
N ALA A 35 -3.23 -5.48 -5.05
CA ALA A 35 -3.04 -6.40 -6.16
C ALA A 35 -2.54 -5.60 -7.36
N LEU A 36 -1.40 -6.00 -7.89
CA LEU A 36 -0.78 -5.35 -9.04
C LEU A 36 -0.74 -6.30 -10.22
N ARG A 37 -1.03 -5.77 -11.41
CA ARG A 37 -0.89 -6.54 -12.64
C ARG A 37 0.55 -6.50 -13.13
N SER A 38 0.89 -7.38 -14.06
CA SER A 38 2.26 -7.50 -14.56
C SER A 38 2.78 -6.21 -15.20
N ASP A 39 1.90 -5.36 -15.68
CA ASP A 39 2.31 -4.07 -16.25
C ASP A 39 2.48 -2.98 -15.20
N GLY A 40 2.30 -3.31 -13.91
CA GLY A 40 2.45 -2.36 -12.83
C GLY A 40 1.19 -1.62 -12.46
N SER A 41 0.09 -1.84 -13.17
CA SER A 41 -1.17 -1.17 -12.85
C SER A 41 -1.81 -1.79 -11.61
N VAL A 42 -2.60 -0.99 -10.88
CA VAL A 42 -3.28 -1.44 -9.69
C VAL A 42 -4.58 -2.11 -10.08
N GLU A 43 -4.74 -3.38 -9.72
CA GLU A 43 -5.99 -4.09 -9.97
C GLU A 43 -6.99 -3.88 -8.85
N ALA A 44 -6.52 -3.94 -7.59
CA ALA A 44 -7.43 -3.82 -6.45
C ALA A 44 -6.66 -3.39 -5.20
N VAL A 45 -7.36 -2.73 -4.30
CA VAL A 45 -6.86 -2.39 -2.97
C VAL A 45 -7.89 -2.92 -1.98
N THR A 46 -7.49 -3.88 -1.17
CA THR A 46 -8.39 -4.55 -0.23
C THR A 46 -7.90 -4.32 1.18
N PHE A 47 -8.80 -3.89 2.06
CA PHE A 47 -8.47 -3.72 3.46
C PHE A 47 -8.81 -5.02 4.20
N ASN A 48 -7.77 -5.78 4.54
CA ASN A 48 -7.93 -6.98 5.35
C ASN A 48 -8.33 -6.62 6.77
N ARG A 49 -7.85 -5.46 7.23
CA ARG A 49 -8.30 -4.85 8.48
C ARG A 49 -8.34 -3.35 8.27
N SER A 50 -9.49 -2.75 8.46
CA SER A 50 -9.66 -1.30 8.38
C SER A 50 -8.99 -0.63 9.57
N SER A 51 -8.55 0.60 9.39
CA SER A 51 -8.05 1.43 10.50
C SER A 51 -9.16 1.77 11.48
N GLY A 52 -10.41 1.65 11.05
CA GLY A 52 -11.56 2.11 11.82
C GLY A 52 -11.91 3.56 11.54
N VAL A 53 -11.13 4.24 10.70
CA VAL A 53 -11.36 5.65 10.34
C VAL A 53 -11.41 5.74 8.82
N ALA A 54 -12.57 6.12 8.30
CA ALA A 54 -12.77 6.18 6.84
C ALA A 54 -11.75 7.10 6.17
N GLY A 55 -11.40 8.20 6.79
CA GLY A 55 -10.43 9.13 6.22
C GLY A 55 -9.05 8.54 6.05
N ILE A 56 -8.63 7.67 6.99
CA ILE A 56 -7.34 6.98 6.87
C ILE A 56 -7.40 5.99 5.72
N ASP A 57 -8.44 5.16 5.68
CA ASP A 57 -8.57 4.13 4.65
C ASP A 57 -8.64 4.76 3.26
N GLU A 58 -9.40 5.83 3.11
CA GLU A 58 -9.50 6.52 1.83
C GLU A 58 -8.18 7.17 1.42
N ALA A 59 -7.44 7.73 2.38
CA ALA A 59 -6.14 8.33 2.09
C ALA A 59 -5.15 7.28 1.61
N ILE A 60 -5.14 6.11 2.24
CA ILE A 60 -4.25 5.02 1.81
C ILE A 60 -4.59 4.59 0.40
N ARG A 61 -5.88 4.42 0.10
CA ARG A 61 -6.33 4.05 -1.23
C ARG A 61 -5.88 5.09 -2.27
N ALA A 62 -6.03 6.38 -1.93
CA ALA A 62 -5.63 7.46 -2.82
C ALA A 62 -4.11 7.48 -3.03
N ILE A 63 -3.33 7.23 -1.99
CA ILE A 63 -1.87 7.18 -2.09
C ILE A 63 -1.45 6.08 -3.06
N VAL A 64 -2.01 4.87 -2.88
CA VAL A 64 -1.67 3.73 -3.74
C VAL A 64 -2.01 4.03 -5.19
N GLN A 65 -3.19 4.58 -5.44
CA GLN A 65 -3.63 4.89 -6.81
C GLN A 65 -2.78 6.00 -7.43
N ARG A 66 -2.50 7.05 -6.67
CA ARG A 66 -1.77 8.21 -7.18
C ARG A 66 -0.33 7.88 -7.56
N LEU A 67 0.32 7.00 -6.81
CA LEU A 67 1.71 6.65 -7.07
C LEU A 67 1.86 5.59 -8.17
N GLY A 68 0.76 4.99 -8.60
CA GLY A 68 0.78 4.07 -9.73
C GLY A 68 0.74 4.81 -11.07
N PRO A 69 0.96 4.11 -12.20
CA PRO A 69 1.33 2.70 -12.23
C PRO A 69 2.76 2.49 -11.74
N TYR A 70 3.00 1.30 -11.21
CA TYR A 70 4.30 0.96 -10.65
C TYR A 70 5.17 0.31 -11.72
N THR A 71 6.41 -0.01 -11.36
CA THR A 71 7.33 -0.67 -12.28
C THR A 71 6.72 -1.99 -12.75
N PRO A 72 6.73 -2.29 -14.05
CA PRO A 72 6.27 -3.60 -14.53
C PRO A 72 7.08 -4.73 -13.92
N PHE A 73 6.48 -5.92 -13.85
CA PHE A 73 7.17 -7.07 -13.30
C PHE A 73 8.39 -7.42 -14.16
N PRO A 74 9.51 -7.82 -13.54
CA PRO A 74 10.62 -8.42 -14.31
C PRO A 74 10.12 -9.67 -15.04
N PRO A 75 10.77 -10.05 -16.15
CA PRO A 75 10.28 -11.19 -16.96
C PRO A 75 10.10 -12.49 -16.18
N ASP A 76 10.97 -12.79 -15.23
CA ASP A 76 10.85 -14.01 -14.44
C ASP A 76 9.63 -13.99 -13.53
N VAL A 77 9.29 -12.82 -12.98
CA VAL A 77 8.09 -12.68 -12.16
C VAL A 77 6.85 -12.72 -13.04
N ALA A 78 6.88 -12.03 -14.19
CA ALA A 78 5.74 -11.98 -15.10
C ALA A 78 5.38 -13.35 -15.65
N ARG A 79 6.36 -14.26 -15.78
CA ARG A 79 6.10 -15.61 -16.25
C ARG A 79 5.32 -16.43 -15.24
N GLU A 80 5.45 -16.12 -13.95
CA GLU A 80 4.80 -16.89 -12.90
C GLU A 80 3.49 -16.29 -12.43
N TYR A 81 3.36 -14.97 -12.55
CA TYR A 81 2.21 -14.26 -11.95
C TYR A 81 1.61 -13.27 -12.93
N ASP A 82 0.30 -13.36 -13.14
CA ASP A 82 -0.45 -12.32 -13.82
C ASP A 82 -0.75 -11.18 -12.87
N VAL A 83 -0.98 -11.52 -11.61
CA VAL A 83 -1.30 -10.56 -10.54
C VAL A 83 -0.47 -10.94 -9.33
N LEU A 84 0.12 -9.93 -8.70
CA LEU A 84 0.88 -10.11 -7.46
C LEU A 84 0.16 -9.36 -6.36
N GLU A 85 -0.19 -10.07 -5.28
CA GLU A 85 -0.84 -9.46 -4.13
C GLU A 85 0.20 -9.18 -3.05
N ILE A 86 0.27 -7.93 -2.64
CA ILE A 86 1.23 -7.47 -1.63
C ILE A 86 0.45 -7.03 -0.41
N ARG A 87 0.58 -7.78 0.68
CA ARG A 87 -0.12 -7.50 1.94
C ARG A 87 0.85 -6.86 2.92
N ARG A 88 0.48 -5.69 3.45
CA ARG A 88 1.33 -4.95 4.39
C ARG A 88 0.50 -4.30 5.47
N VAL A 89 1.13 -4.13 6.64
CA VAL A 89 0.58 -3.35 7.74
C VAL A 89 1.10 -1.93 7.57
N TRP A 90 0.22 -0.95 7.61
CA TRP A 90 0.58 0.45 7.46
C TRP A 90 0.61 1.14 8.82
N THR A 91 1.69 1.87 9.07
CA THR A 91 1.81 2.72 10.25
C THR A 91 2.17 4.13 9.81
N PHE A 92 1.82 5.12 10.62
CA PHE A 92 2.05 6.53 10.23
C PHE A 92 2.25 7.44 11.44
N ASP A 93 3.14 7.04 12.35
CA ASP A 93 3.46 7.88 13.52
C ASP A 93 4.28 9.10 13.11
N THR A 94 5.49 8.87 12.62
CA THR A 94 6.37 9.94 12.17
C THR A 94 6.57 9.93 10.66
N ALA A 95 6.24 8.81 10.01
CA ALA A 95 6.33 8.63 8.57
C ALA A 95 5.44 7.48 8.18
N VAL A 96 5.13 7.38 6.89
CA VAL A 96 4.38 6.24 6.37
C VAL A 96 5.34 5.06 6.25
N ARG A 97 5.01 3.96 6.90
CA ARG A 97 5.80 2.74 6.90
C ARG A 97 4.92 1.55 6.61
N LEU A 98 5.43 0.61 5.83
CA LEU A 98 4.71 -0.60 5.45
C LEU A 98 5.51 -1.81 5.94
N PHE A 99 4.86 -2.65 6.74
CA PHE A 99 5.51 -3.81 7.33
C PHE A 99 4.88 -5.09 6.81
N ALA A 100 5.72 -6.10 6.61
CA ALA A 100 5.26 -7.42 6.23
C ALA A 100 4.51 -8.06 7.40
N GLY A 101 3.75 -9.11 7.09
CA GLY A 101 3.01 -9.86 8.08
C GLY A 101 1.60 -9.40 8.18
N GLY A 102 1.18 -9.00 9.36
CA GLY A 102 -0.21 -8.63 9.54
C GLY A 102 -1.06 -9.88 9.71
N ARG A 103 -1.14 -10.32 10.92
CA ARG A 103 -2.06 -11.40 11.29
C ARG A 103 -3.35 -10.84 11.77
#